data_938d1ae86c7c4acbe7b84868e2f167d7
#
_entry.id   938d1ae86c7c4acbe7b84868e2f167d7
#
_cell.length_a   1.000
_cell.length_b   1.000
_cell.length_c   1.000
_cell.angle_alpha   90.00
_cell.angle_beta   90.00
_cell.angle_gamma   90.00
#
_symmetry.space_group_name_H-M   'P 1'
#
loop_
_entity.id
_entity.type
_entity.pdbx_description
1 polymer ?
#
loop_
_entity_poly.entity_id
_entity_poly.type
_entity_poly.pdbx_seq_one_letter_code
_entity_poly.pdbx_strand_id
1 'polypeptide(L)'
;MRRAGDGAGRLPKLEQLAAFREIVRAGGFHAAARRLGVAQPSLSARLKELEALLGVGLLERGGRRLRLTPEGRELLDYAEKILVLGREAVERVGARDRPAGRVRLGLTAIPAVTWLPRLVARLERLHPAIRLEFAVESSEVLRELLQRGGLDLACLAGPLELPGVAVEPLGTVAMAWLAGPGLELPAGPLGPAELARVPLVTDTPGSHLHALALDWFRTAGVEPVRHHACSSLPTRIRLAALGLGVAMAPASVARRELAEGSLVLLPTNPPLPGLGYVLAVAGEPPSPAVAAVADLARRAMAEEPAWLAPGVTSESVDRVR
;
A
#
# COMPACT_ATOMS: atom_id res chain seq x y z
N MET A 1 33.97 -6.95 38.04
CA MET A 1 32.75 -6.37 38.59
C MET A 1 32.56 -4.97 38.00
N ARG A 2 31.95 -4.83 36.84
CA ARG A 2 31.67 -3.52 36.19
C ARG A 2 30.27 -3.10 36.62
N ARG A 3 30.16 -1.89 37.19
CA ARG A 3 28.92 -1.28 37.67
C ARG A 3 27.93 -1.15 36.52
N ALA A 4 26.88 -1.96 36.50
CA ALA A 4 25.64 -1.69 35.81
C ALA A 4 24.89 -0.65 36.65
N GLY A 5 24.66 0.53 36.13
CA GLY A 5 23.80 1.49 36.81
C GLY A 5 24.19 2.95 36.61
N ASP A 6 23.98 3.52 35.41
CA ASP A 6 23.73 4.97 35.26
C ASP A 6 23.03 5.35 33.94
N GLY A 7 22.49 4.39 33.22
CA GLY A 7 21.77 4.63 31.95
C GLY A 7 20.24 4.63 32.07
N ALA A 8 19.70 4.26 33.21
CA ALA A 8 18.24 4.13 33.38
C ALA A 8 17.57 5.48 33.61
N GLY A 9 17.41 6.29 32.56
CA GLY A 9 16.70 7.57 32.64
C GLY A 9 16.99 8.57 31.51
N ARG A 10 18.06 8.38 30.75
CA ARG A 10 18.35 9.30 29.63
C ARG A 10 17.76 8.76 28.34
N LEU A 11 16.82 9.50 27.76
CA LEU A 11 16.25 9.16 26.46
C LEU A 11 17.15 9.69 25.32
N PRO A 12 17.18 8.99 24.17
CA PRO A 12 17.83 9.49 22.96
C PRO A 12 17.20 10.80 22.51
N LYS A 13 18.01 11.73 22.03
CA LYS A 13 17.49 12.95 21.40
C LYS A 13 16.93 12.61 20.02
N LEU A 14 15.86 13.29 19.62
CA LEU A 14 15.27 13.10 18.28
C LEU A 14 16.27 13.31 17.15
N GLU A 15 17.20 14.26 17.32
CA GLU A 15 18.27 14.50 16.35
C GLU A 15 19.25 13.32 16.20
N GLN A 16 19.51 12.57 17.28
CA GLN A 16 20.38 11.39 17.25
C GLN A 16 19.67 10.24 16.51
N LEU A 17 18.40 10.03 16.79
CA LEU A 17 17.58 9.04 16.10
C LEU A 17 17.42 9.38 14.61
N ALA A 18 17.21 10.66 14.28
CA ALA A 18 17.14 11.14 12.90
C ALA A 18 18.46 10.93 12.15
N ALA A 19 19.58 11.23 12.79
CA ALA A 19 20.91 11.00 12.26
C ALA A 19 21.16 9.52 11.96
N PHE A 20 20.89 8.64 12.91
CA PHE A 20 21.05 7.21 12.76
C PHE A 20 20.19 6.65 11.61
N ARG A 21 18.90 6.96 11.59
CA ARG A 21 17.99 6.55 10.51
C ARG A 21 18.49 7.02 9.14
N GLU A 22 18.94 8.27 9.02
CA GLU A 22 19.37 8.81 7.73
C GLU A 22 20.69 8.21 7.25
N ILE A 23 21.62 7.88 8.16
CA ILE A 23 22.85 7.13 7.83
C ILE A 23 22.50 5.78 7.20
N VAL A 24 21.53 5.08 7.77
CA VAL A 24 21.09 3.77 7.27
C VAL A 24 20.41 3.91 5.91
N ARG A 25 19.45 4.83 5.77
CA ARG A 25 18.70 5.05 4.52
C ARG A 25 19.56 5.55 3.36
N ALA A 26 20.55 6.36 3.65
CA ALA A 26 21.46 6.88 2.65
C ALA A 26 22.62 5.91 2.32
N GLY A 27 22.76 4.79 3.06
CA GLY A 27 23.82 3.82 2.90
C GLY A 27 25.20 4.32 3.30
N GLY A 28 25.29 5.46 4.05
CA GLY A 28 26.56 6.00 4.53
C GLY A 28 26.52 7.44 5.03
N PHE A 29 27.54 7.79 5.79
CA PHE A 29 27.64 9.09 6.48
C PHE A 29 27.68 10.30 5.54
N HIS A 30 28.40 10.20 4.44
CA HIS A 30 28.56 11.33 3.51
C HIS A 30 27.25 11.69 2.79
N ALA A 31 26.51 10.66 2.34
CA ALA A 31 25.23 10.86 1.70
C ALA A 31 24.16 11.36 2.70
N ALA A 32 24.17 10.80 3.91
CA ALA A 32 23.26 11.25 4.98
C ALA A 32 23.52 12.70 5.41
N ALA A 33 24.79 13.10 5.54
CA ALA A 33 25.15 14.47 5.91
C ALA A 33 24.66 15.51 4.88
N ARG A 34 24.79 15.20 3.58
CA ARG A 34 24.23 16.04 2.50
C ARG A 34 22.72 16.17 2.57
N ARG A 35 22.00 15.07 2.83
CA ARG A 35 20.54 15.07 2.92
C ARG A 35 20.02 15.85 4.13
N LEU A 36 20.74 15.80 5.25
CA LEU A 36 20.37 16.51 6.47
C LEU A 36 20.90 17.96 6.51
N GLY A 37 21.72 18.38 5.53
CA GLY A 37 22.31 19.71 5.52
C GLY A 37 23.29 19.97 6.66
N VAL A 38 23.98 18.92 7.16
CA VAL A 38 24.92 19.01 8.29
C VAL A 38 26.31 18.53 7.88
N ALA A 39 27.34 18.94 8.63
CA ALA A 39 28.69 18.44 8.42
C ALA A 39 28.79 16.96 8.85
N GLN A 40 29.53 16.15 8.06
CA GLN A 40 29.74 14.72 8.37
C GLN A 40 30.30 14.45 9.77
N PRO A 41 31.27 15.23 10.32
CA PRO A 41 31.73 15.05 11.69
C PRO A 41 30.61 15.19 12.73
N SER A 42 29.71 16.14 12.54
CA SER A 42 28.53 16.33 13.42
C SER A 42 27.61 15.10 13.41
N LEU A 43 27.37 14.53 12.24
CA LEU A 43 26.57 13.31 12.10
C LEU A 43 27.23 12.11 12.80
N SER A 44 28.54 11.97 12.65
CA SER A 44 29.33 10.93 13.32
C SER A 44 29.35 11.09 14.84
N ALA A 45 29.39 12.32 15.33
CA ALA A 45 29.31 12.61 16.76
C ALA A 45 27.95 12.23 17.34
N ARG A 46 26.84 12.59 16.65
CA ARG A 46 25.49 12.21 17.07
C ARG A 46 25.29 10.71 17.17
N LEU A 47 25.83 9.93 16.23
CA LEU A 47 25.78 8.48 16.27
C LEU A 47 26.60 7.92 17.43
N LYS A 48 27.82 8.40 17.64
CA LYS A 48 28.68 7.97 18.77
C LYS A 48 28.03 8.25 20.12
N GLU A 49 27.42 9.41 20.29
CA GLU A 49 26.68 9.76 21.51
C GLU A 49 25.48 8.82 21.72
N LEU A 50 24.77 8.43 20.65
CA LEU A 50 23.66 7.50 20.70
C LEU A 50 24.15 6.10 21.11
N GLU A 51 25.21 5.60 20.49
CA GLU A 51 25.83 4.31 20.84
C GLU A 51 26.34 4.31 22.28
N ALA A 52 26.96 5.42 22.72
CA ALA A 52 27.43 5.57 24.10
C ALA A 52 26.28 5.60 25.12
N LEU A 53 25.16 6.23 24.77
CA LEU A 53 23.96 6.26 25.60
C LEU A 53 23.36 4.86 25.77
N LEU A 54 23.30 4.07 24.70
CA LEU A 54 22.72 2.74 24.67
C LEU A 54 23.71 1.65 25.16
N GLY A 55 25.00 1.95 25.20
CA GLY A 55 26.05 1.01 25.58
C GLY A 55 26.33 -0.09 24.54
N VAL A 56 25.80 0.05 23.31
CA VAL A 56 25.92 -0.92 22.23
C VAL A 56 26.29 -0.24 20.91
N GLY A 57 27.00 -0.96 20.02
CA GLY A 57 27.25 -0.51 18.66
C GLY A 57 26.03 -0.76 17.78
N LEU A 58 25.64 0.20 16.96
CA LEU A 58 24.48 0.10 16.06
C LEU A 58 24.88 -0.27 14.64
N LEU A 59 26.16 -0.02 14.28
CA LEU A 59 26.73 -0.30 12.98
C LEU A 59 27.93 -1.28 13.11
N GLU A 60 28.02 -2.25 12.21
CA GLU A 60 29.17 -3.16 12.12
C GLU A 60 30.44 -2.40 11.71
N ARG A 61 31.55 -2.66 12.39
CA ARG A 61 32.86 -2.05 12.09
C ARG A 61 33.59 -2.88 11.06
N GLY A 62 34.20 -2.25 10.06
CA GLY A 62 35.21 -2.86 9.19
C GLY A 62 34.77 -3.37 7.83
N GLY A 63 33.53 -3.14 7.38
CA GLY A 63 33.06 -3.49 6.04
C GLY A 63 33.15 -2.35 5.02
N ARG A 64 33.28 -2.69 3.71
CA ARG A 64 33.12 -1.70 2.60
C ARG A 64 31.67 -1.18 2.47
N ARG A 65 30.69 -1.86 3.06
CA ARG A 65 29.28 -1.47 3.07
C ARG A 65 28.81 -1.30 4.50
N LEU A 66 27.98 -0.30 4.72
CA LEU A 66 27.32 -0.06 6.00
C LEU A 66 26.38 -1.24 6.31
N ARG A 67 26.53 -1.83 7.49
CA ARG A 67 25.66 -2.91 7.98
C ARG A 67 25.19 -2.58 9.39
N LEU A 68 23.97 -2.97 9.69
CA LEU A 68 23.38 -2.85 11.02
C LEU A 68 23.74 -4.06 11.89
N THR A 69 24.03 -3.81 13.15
CA THR A 69 24.03 -4.85 14.18
C THR A 69 22.58 -5.33 14.45
N PRO A 70 22.35 -6.45 15.16
CA PRO A 70 21.00 -6.81 15.64
C PRO A 70 20.32 -5.67 16.41
N GLU A 71 21.05 -5.04 17.33
CA GLU A 71 20.59 -3.89 18.12
C GLU A 71 20.30 -2.67 17.24
N GLY A 72 21.11 -2.47 16.20
CA GLY A 72 20.88 -1.42 15.21
C GLY A 72 19.58 -1.61 14.43
N ARG A 73 19.23 -2.86 14.07
CA ARG A 73 17.94 -3.15 13.41
C ARG A 73 16.76 -2.87 14.33
N GLU A 74 16.82 -3.34 15.56
CA GLU A 74 15.81 -3.10 16.56
C GLU A 74 15.62 -1.60 16.83
N LEU A 75 16.72 -0.86 17.04
CA LEU A 75 16.64 0.58 17.24
C LEU A 75 16.08 1.32 16.03
N LEU A 76 16.35 0.87 14.80
CA LEU A 76 15.83 1.51 13.59
C LEU A 76 14.30 1.51 13.58
N ASP A 77 13.68 0.39 13.94
CA ASP A 77 12.22 0.26 14.04
C ASP A 77 11.64 1.21 15.10
N TYR A 78 12.29 1.33 16.26
CA TYR A 78 11.89 2.30 17.30
C TYR A 78 12.14 3.76 16.86
N ALA A 79 13.28 4.03 16.24
CA ALA A 79 13.62 5.37 15.78
C ALA A 79 12.62 5.89 14.73
N GLU A 80 12.18 5.04 13.83
CA GLU A 80 11.16 5.39 12.83
C GLU A 80 9.84 5.76 13.51
N LYS A 81 9.37 4.95 14.46
CA LYS A 81 8.13 5.21 15.23
C LYS A 81 8.21 6.52 16.03
N ILE A 82 9.30 6.72 16.78
CA ILE A 82 9.49 7.92 17.61
C ILE A 82 9.55 9.20 16.74
N LEU A 83 10.25 9.15 15.61
CA LEU A 83 10.34 10.29 14.70
C LEU A 83 9.02 10.61 14.01
N VAL A 84 8.18 9.60 13.76
CA VAL A 84 6.80 9.80 13.29
C VAL A 84 5.97 10.50 14.36
N LEU A 85 5.93 9.94 15.57
CA LEU A 85 5.17 10.52 16.69
C LEU A 85 5.60 11.96 17.03
N GLY A 86 6.91 12.25 16.96
CA GLY A 86 7.42 13.60 17.17
C GLY A 86 6.94 14.60 16.13
N ARG A 87 6.86 14.20 14.87
CA ARG A 87 6.28 15.03 13.79
C ARG A 87 4.78 15.23 13.98
N GLU A 88 4.06 14.15 14.27
CA GLU A 88 2.63 14.23 14.55
C GLU A 88 2.33 15.20 15.71
N ALA A 89 3.12 15.18 16.77
CA ALA A 89 2.96 16.11 17.88
C ALA A 89 3.09 17.58 17.43
N VAL A 90 4.10 17.89 16.61
CA VAL A 90 4.29 19.23 16.06
C VAL A 90 3.12 19.63 15.14
N GLU A 91 2.68 18.74 14.27
CA GLU A 91 1.57 18.99 13.35
C GLU A 91 0.24 19.17 14.09
N ARG A 92 -0.06 18.32 15.09
CA ARG A 92 -1.30 18.41 15.87
C ARG A 92 -1.38 19.63 16.77
N VAL A 93 -0.27 19.98 17.41
CA VAL A 93 -0.23 21.12 18.35
C VAL A 93 -0.08 22.44 17.59
N GLY A 94 0.61 22.43 16.43
CA GLY A 94 0.87 23.63 15.62
C GLY A 94 -0.28 24.02 14.68
N ALA A 95 -1.14 23.06 14.26
CA ALA A 95 -2.22 23.31 13.31
C ALA A 95 -3.53 23.67 14.03
N ARG A 96 -3.72 24.96 14.36
CA ARG A 96 -4.96 25.38 15.05
C ARG A 96 -6.19 25.54 14.15
N ASP A 97 -6.07 25.79 12.81
CA ASP A 97 -7.24 26.14 11.99
C ASP A 97 -7.35 25.49 10.58
N ARG A 98 -6.30 24.84 10.04
CA ARG A 98 -6.39 24.17 8.72
C ARG A 98 -5.53 22.91 8.69
N PRO A 99 -6.04 21.78 8.12
CA PRO A 99 -5.22 20.61 7.89
C PRO A 99 -4.02 20.94 7.00
N ALA A 100 -2.81 20.72 7.51
CA ALA A 100 -1.55 21.00 6.81
C ALA A 100 -0.51 19.93 7.18
N GLY A 101 0.55 19.83 6.37
CA GLY A 101 1.65 18.90 6.63
C GLY A 101 1.76 17.79 5.58
N ARG A 102 2.62 16.83 5.85
CA ARG A 102 2.85 15.68 4.96
C ARG A 102 1.99 14.50 5.37
N VAL A 103 1.34 13.88 4.38
CA VAL A 103 0.56 12.63 4.55
C VAL A 103 1.11 11.57 3.60
N ARG A 104 1.42 10.38 4.14
CA ARG A 104 1.94 9.24 3.38
C ARG A 104 0.83 8.20 3.21
N LEU A 105 0.36 8.08 1.98
CA LEU A 105 -0.75 7.19 1.59
C LEU A 105 -0.22 5.96 0.85
N GLY A 106 -0.58 4.76 1.33
CA GLY A 106 -0.37 3.52 0.61
C GLY A 106 -1.61 3.08 -0.16
N LEU A 107 -1.44 2.55 -1.37
CA LEU A 107 -2.54 2.01 -2.16
C LEU A 107 -2.10 0.76 -2.91
N THR A 108 -3.02 -0.20 -3.07
CA THR A 108 -2.82 -1.23 -4.08
C THR A 108 -3.16 -0.70 -5.48
N ALA A 109 -2.86 -1.47 -6.52
CA ALA A 109 -2.95 -1.02 -7.91
C ALA A 109 -4.37 -0.55 -8.33
N ILE A 110 -5.43 -1.23 -7.90
CA ILE A 110 -6.81 -0.87 -8.30
C ILE A 110 -7.22 0.51 -7.76
N PRO A 111 -7.13 0.80 -6.45
CA PRO A 111 -7.33 2.14 -5.91
C PRO A 111 -6.51 3.22 -6.59
N ALA A 112 -5.23 2.93 -6.87
CA ALA A 112 -4.31 3.89 -7.47
C ALA A 112 -4.76 4.35 -8.88
N VAL A 113 -5.32 3.46 -9.69
CA VAL A 113 -5.76 3.80 -11.05
C VAL A 113 -7.22 4.24 -11.13
N THR A 114 -8.05 3.94 -10.13
CA THR A 114 -9.47 4.27 -10.15
C THR A 114 -9.77 5.62 -9.49
N TRP A 115 -9.65 5.72 -8.18
CA TRP A 115 -10.11 6.90 -7.44
C TRP A 115 -9.00 7.85 -6.94
N LEU A 116 -7.73 7.42 -6.85
CA LEU A 116 -6.63 8.29 -6.43
C LEU A 116 -6.54 9.61 -7.22
N PRO A 117 -6.70 9.65 -8.56
CA PRO A 117 -6.66 10.91 -9.29
C PRO A 117 -7.73 11.91 -8.83
N ARG A 118 -8.93 11.45 -8.50
CA ARG A 118 -10.00 12.30 -7.96
C ARG A 118 -9.69 12.77 -6.55
N LEU A 119 -9.10 11.90 -5.71
CA LEU A 119 -8.65 12.27 -4.38
C LEU A 119 -7.63 13.40 -4.45
N VAL A 120 -6.59 13.25 -5.29
CA VAL A 120 -5.54 14.26 -5.45
C VAL A 120 -6.13 15.59 -5.93
N ALA A 121 -6.97 15.58 -6.96
CA ALA A 121 -7.62 16.80 -7.45
C ALA A 121 -8.49 17.50 -6.39
N ARG A 122 -9.15 16.76 -5.52
CA ARG A 122 -9.91 17.32 -4.40
C ARG A 122 -9.01 17.85 -3.28
N LEU A 123 -7.96 17.10 -2.96
CA LEU A 123 -7.00 17.50 -1.94
C LEU A 123 -6.37 18.86 -2.28
N GLU A 124 -5.91 19.02 -3.51
CA GLU A 124 -5.32 20.27 -4.02
C GLU A 124 -6.27 21.47 -3.87
N ARG A 125 -7.56 21.25 -4.11
CA ARG A 125 -8.59 22.30 -4.01
C ARG A 125 -8.99 22.62 -2.57
N LEU A 126 -9.15 21.59 -1.72
CA LEU A 126 -9.73 21.74 -0.39
C LEU A 126 -8.66 21.93 0.71
N HIS A 127 -7.51 21.31 0.55
CA HIS A 127 -6.43 21.28 1.53
C HIS A 127 -5.05 21.48 0.87
N PRO A 128 -4.81 22.62 0.19
CA PRO A 128 -3.57 22.87 -0.57
C PRO A 128 -2.31 22.90 0.31
N ALA A 129 -2.46 23.00 1.63
CA ALA A 129 -1.36 22.93 2.58
C ALA A 129 -0.95 21.49 2.95
N ILE A 130 -1.67 20.46 2.49
CA ILE A 130 -1.30 19.07 2.67
C ILE A 130 -0.43 18.63 1.50
N ARG A 131 0.77 18.11 1.80
CA ARG A 131 1.63 17.44 0.84
C ARG A 131 1.36 15.93 0.89
N LEU A 132 0.80 15.39 -0.17
CA LEU A 132 0.56 13.95 -0.29
C LEU A 132 1.78 13.26 -0.89
N GLU A 133 2.31 12.24 -0.19
CA GLU A 133 3.25 11.27 -0.73
C GLU A 133 2.51 9.93 -0.80
N PHE A 134 2.58 9.23 -1.94
CA PHE A 134 1.89 7.95 -2.06
C PHE A 134 2.81 6.85 -2.61
N ALA A 135 2.56 5.62 -2.17
CA ALA A 135 3.22 4.41 -2.64
C ALA A 135 2.17 3.44 -3.19
N VAL A 136 2.48 2.79 -4.31
CA VAL A 136 1.64 1.75 -4.90
C VAL A 136 2.37 0.43 -4.78
N GLU A 137 1.87 -0.44 -3.88
CA GLU A 137 2.53 -1.68 -3.49
C GLU A 137 1.50 -2.80 -3.25
N SER A 138 1.97 -4.03 -2.99
CA SER A 138 1.11 -5.12 -2.54
C SER A 138 0.55 -4.87 -1.14
N SER A 139 -0.59 -5.50 -0.80
CA SER A 139 -1.18 -5.38 0.54
C SER A 139 -0.21 -5.77 1.67
N GLU A 140 0.67 -6.76 1.44
CA GLU A 140 1.68 -7.19 2.42
C GLU A 140 2.71 -6.11 2.68
N VAL A 141 3.27 -5.51 1.62
CA VAL A 141 4.25 -4.43 1.74
C VAL A 141 3.63 -3.21 2.41
N LEU A 142 2.39 -2.85 2.03
CA LEU A 142 1.67 -1.72 2.65
C LEU A 142 1.40 -1.96 4.13
N ARG A 143 1.04 -3.18 4.51
CA ARG A 143 0.86 -3.58 5.91
C ARG A 143 2.14 -3.41 6.71
N GLU A 144 3.27 -3.90 6.21
CA GLU A 144 4.57 -3.72 6.86
C GLU A 144 4.95 -2.25 6.99
N LEU A 145 4.73 -1.46 5.95
CA LEU A 145 5.00 -0.01 5.97
C LEU A 145 4.15 0.72 7.01
N LEU A 146 2.85 0.37 7.15
CA LEU A 146 1.99 0.92 8.20
C LEU A 146 2.51 0.57 9.59
N GLN A 147 2.82 -0.71 9.84
CA GLN A 147 3.31 -1.17 11.14
C GLN A 147 4.62 -0.52 11.55
N ARG A 148 5.50 -0.23 10.59
CA ARG A 148 6.79 0.46 10.82
C ARG A 148 6.67 1.99 10.82
N GLY A 149 5.46 2.54 10.70
CA GLY A 149 5.26 3.99 10.63
C GLY A 149 5.82 4.61 9.34
N GLY A 150 5.99 3.84 8.29
CA GLY A 150 6.37 4.29 6.95
C GLY A 150 5.23 4.95 6.20
N LEU A 151 3.97 4.61 6.53
CA LEU A 151 2.73 5.20 6.02
C LEU A 151 1.89 5.73 7.16
N ASP A 152 1.06 6.74 6.87
CA ASP A 152 0.08 7.31 7.80
C ASP A 152 -1.30 6.67 7.60
N LEU A 153 -1.61 6.28 6.36
CA LEU A 153 -2.82 5.52 6.03
C LEU A 153 -2.59 4.66 4.78
N ALA A 154 -3.39 3.61 4.62
CA ALA A 154 -3.35 2.80 3.40
C ALA A 154 -4.73 2.23 3.03
N CYS A 155 -4.97 2.11 1.72
CA CYS A 155 -6.09 1.36 1.15
C CYS A 155 -5.59 0.03 0.60
N LEU A 156 -6.01 -1.07 1.23
CA LEU A 156 -5.54 -2.41 0.90
C LEU A 156 -6.71 -3.39 0.76
N ALA A 157 -6.46 -4.50 0.07
CA ALA A 157 -7.41 -5.61 0.03
C ALA A 157 -7.53 -6.24 1.42
N GLY A 158 -8.76 -6.47 1.87
CA GLY A 158 -9.11 -7.04 3.18
C GLY A 158 -10.09 -8.19 3.08
N PRO A 159 -10.47 -8.78 4.23
CA PRO A 159 -10.39 -8.25 5.59
C PRO A 159 -8.97 -8.28 6.17
N LEU A 160 -8.72 -7.38 7.13
CA LEU A 160 -7.40 -7.21 7.74
C LEU A 160 -7.56 -6.70 9.18
N GLU A 161 -6.77 -7.25 10.10
CA GLU A 161 -6.60 -6.73 11.45
C GLU A 161 -5.13 -6.36 11.64
N LEU A 162 -4.88 -5.17 12.16
CA LEU A 162 -3.53 -4.66 12.42
C LEU A 162 -3.46 -4.07 13.83
N PRO A 163 -2.61 -4.63 14.72
CA PRO A 163 -2.43 -4.06 16.05
C PRO A 163 -1.99 -2.60 16.01
N GLY A 164 -2.68 -1.72 16.73
CA GLY A 164 -2.35 -0.29 16.81
C GLY A 164 -2.69 0.53 15.57
N VAL A 165 -3.47 0.00 14.65
CA VAL A 165 -3.95 0.67 13.45
C VAL A 165 -5.47 0.58 13.40
N ALA A 166 -6.15 1.70 13.22
CA ALA A 166 -7.59 1.72 13.00
C ALA A 166 -7.89 1.19 11.60
N VAL A 167 -8.68 0.12 11.51
CA VAL A 167 -9.06 -0.50 10.24
C VAL A 167 -10.57 -0.43 10.08
N GLU A 168 -11.03 0.13 8.97
CA GLU A 168 -12.44 0.22 8.62
C GLU A 168 -12.71 -0.36 7.23
N PRO A 169 -13.83 -1.06 7.03
CA PRO A 169 -14.23 -1.52 5.71
C PRO A 169 -14.58 -0.33 4.83
N LEU A 170 -14.04 -0.32 3.61
CA LEU A 170 -14.31 0.70 2.61
C LEU A 170 -15.39 0.28 1.62
N GLY A 171 -15.51 -1.00 1.33
CA GLY A 171 -16.44 -1.56 0.37
C GLY A 171 -15.83 -2.70 -0.42
N THR A 172 -16.55 -3.12 -1.45
CA THR A 172 -16.17 -4.24 -2.31
C THR A 172 -16.15 -3.78 -3.77
N VAL A 173 -15.09 -4.08 -4.49
CA VAL A 173 -15.01 -3.83 -5.93
C VAL A 173 -15.46 -5.06 -6.70
N ALA A 174 -16.39 -4.87 -7.65
CA ALA A 174 -16.84 -5.93 -8.54
C ALA A 174 -15.70 -6.31 -9.51
N MET A 175 -15.40 -7.60 -9.58
CA MET A 175 -14.37 -8.14 -10.46
C MET A 175 -15.00 -8.75 -11.72
N ALA A 176 -14.25 -8.71 -12.82
CA ALA A 176 -14.66 -9.30 -14.08
C ALA A 176 -13.48 -9.97 -14.78
N TRP A 177 -13.75 -10.96 -15.63
CA TRP A 177 -12.80 -11.47 -16.59
C TRP A 177 -12.84 -10.63 -17.85
N LEU A 178 -11.67 -10.27 -18.36
CA LEU A 178 -11.45 -9.41 -19.53
C LEU A 178 -10.60 -10.17 -20.57
N ALA A 179 -10.96 -10.07 -21.82
CA ALA A 179 -10.19 -10.65 -22.93
C ALA A 179 -10.16 -9.72 -24.13
N GLY A 180 -9.14 -9.85 -24.97
CA GLY A 180 -9.14 -9.26 -26.30
C GLY A 180 -10.16 -9.93 -27.21
N PRO A 181 -10.79 -9.21 -28.16
CA PRO A 181 -11.84 -9.74 -29.04
C PRO A 181 -11.37 -10.86 -29.97
N GLY A 182 -10.06 -10.98 -30.18
CA GLY A 182 -9.46 -12.04 -30.99
C GLY A 182 -9.21 -13.37 -30.27
N LEU A 183 -9.52 -13.47 -28.97
CA LEU A 183 -9.38 -14.71 -28.23
C LEU A 183 -10.59 -15.61 -28.52
N GLU A 184 -10.33 -16.79 -29.09
CA GLU A 184 -11.38 -17.76 -29.38
C GLU A 184 -11.94 -18.37 -28.09
N LEU A 185 -13.17 -17.99 -27.76
CA LEU A 185 -13.91 -18.45 -26.60
C LEU A 185 -15.29 -18.96 -26.99
N PRO A 186 -15.85 -19.94 -26.28
CA PRO A 186 -17.23 -20.36 -26.48
C PRO A 186 -18.23 -19.21 -26.34
N ALA A 187 -19.33 -19.27 -27.06
CA ALA A 187 -20.42 -18.32 -26.93
C ALA A 187 -21.21 -18.50 -25.64
N GLY A 188 -21.66 -17.40 -25.02
CA GLY A 188 -22.50 -17.44 -23.81
C GLY A 188 -21.70 -17.23 -22.53
N PRO A 189 -22.36 -17.41 -21.36
CA PRO A 189 -21.68 -17.32 -20.07
C PRO A 189 -20.63 -18.41 -19.91
N LEU A 190 -19.41 -18.02 -19.55
CA LEU A 190 -18.26 -18.91 -19.41
C LEU A 190 -18.11 -19.36 -17.97
N GLY A 191 -17.92 -20.66 -17.77
CA GLY A 191 -17.56 -21.21 -16.47
C GLY A 191 -16.05 -21.36 -16.28
N PRO A 192 -15.64 -21.81 -15.09
CA PRO A 192 -14.23 -22.11 -14.82
C PRO A 192 -13.64 -23.12 -15.79
N ALA A 193 -14.41 -24.12 -16.21
CA ALA A 193 -13.94 -25.18 -17.12
C ALA A 193 -13.59 -24.65 -18.53
N GLU A 194 -14.34 -23.68 -19.04
CA GLU A 194 -14.07 -23.03 -20.33
C GLU A 194 -12.86 -22.14 -20.23
N LEU A 195 -12.80 -21.28 -19.19
CA LEU A 195 -11.69 -20.34 -18.99
C LEU A 195 -10.39 -21.04 -18.59
N ALA A 196 -10.44 -22.21 -17.97
CA ALA A 196 -9.23 -22.99 -17.67
C ALA A 196 -8.46 -23.43 -18.91
N ARG A 197 -9.09 -23.45 -20.10
CA ARG A 197 -8.47 -23.88 -21.35
C ARG A 197 -7.65 -22.83 -22.06
N VAL A 198 -7.77 -21.57 -21.63
CA VAL A 198 -7.01 -20.44 -22.20
C VAL A 198 -5.99 -19.93 -21.21
N PRO A 199 -4.92 -19.25 -21.68
CA PRO A 199 -3.94 -18.67 -20.78
C PRO A 199 -4.57 -17.63 -19.86
N LEU A 200 -4.23 -17.67 -18.56
CA LEU A 200 -4.59 -16.65 -17.59
C LEU A 200 -3.44 -15.67 -17.35
N VAL A 201 -3.75 -14.41 -17.21
CA VAL A 201 -2.83 -13.36 -16.78
C VAL A 201 -3.32 -12.83 -15.44
N THR A 202 -2.70 -13.30 -14.36
CA THR A 202 -3.10 -12.95 -13.00
C THR A 202 -2.06 -12.11 -12.29
N ASP A 203 -2.34 -11.70 -11.06
CA ASP A 203 -1.36 -11.13 -10.16
C ASP A 203 -0.35 -12.19 -9.68
N THR A 204 0.69 -11.75 -8.99
CA THR A 204 1.71 -12.65 -8.44
C THR A 204 1.16 -13.51 -7.30
N PRO A 205 1.69 -14.73 -7.11
CA PRO A 205 1.36 -15.57 -5.96
C PRO A 205 1.52 -14.80 -4.64
N GLY A 206 0.61 -15.06 -3.69
CA GLY A 206 0.53 -14.36 -2.42
C GLY A 206 -0.40 -13.15 -2.43
N SER A 207 -0.74 -12.56 -3.58
CA SER A 207 -1.71 -11.46 -3.63
C SER A 207 -3.16 -11.95 -3.47
N HIS A 208 -4.02 -11.10 -2.89
CA HIS A 208 -5.46 -11.37 -2.78
C HIS A 208 -6.12 -11.57 -4.16
N LEU A 209 -5.66 -10.82 -5.18
CA LEU A 209 -6.17 -10.99 -6.55
C LEU A 209 -5.82 -12.36 -7.14
N HIS A 210 -4.60 -12.82 -6.89
CA HIS A 210 -4.19 -14.15 -7.33
C HIS A 210 -5.02 -15.25 -6.64
N ALA A 211 -5.17 -15.15 -5.32
CA ALA A 211 -5.99 -16.09 -4.57
C ALA A 211 -7.45 -16.10 -5.06
N LEU A 212 -8.06 -14.92 -5.25
CA LEU A 212 -9.42 -14.78 -5.74
C LEU A 212 -9.61 -15.44 -7.12
N ALA A 213 -8.66 -15.24 -8.04
CA ALA A 213 -8.70 -15.87 -9.37
C ALA A 213 -8.64 -17.40 -9.28
N LEU A 214 -7.68 -17.94 -8.53
CA LEU A 214 -7.52 -19.39 -8.41
C LEU A 214 -8.65 -20.05 -7.63
N ASP A 215 -9.18 -19.39 -6.60
CA ASP A 215 -10.32 -19.90 -5.84
C ASP A 215 -11.55 -20.07 -6.73
N TRP A 216 -11.79 -19.15 -7.67
CA TRP A 216 -12.89 -19.27 -8.63
C TRP A 216 -12.77 -20.54 -9.48
N PHE A 217 -11.56 -20.93 -9.92
CA PHE A 217 -11.34 -22.20 -10.63
C PHE A 217 -11.48 -23.42 -9.71
N ARG A 218 -11.03 -23.32 -8.48
CA ARG A 218 -11.11 -24.39 -7.49
C ARG A 218 -12.56 -24.76 -7.13
N THR A 219 -13.50 -23.81 -7.19
CA THR A 219 -14.93 -24.12 -6.95
C THR A 219 -15.49 -25.14 -7.92
N ALA A 220 -14.93 -25.26 -9.12
CA ALA A 220 -15.32 -26.24 -10.15
C ALA A 220 -14.35 -27.45 -10.24
N GLY A 221 -13.34 -27.50 -9.33
CA GLY A 221 -12.35 -28.57 -9.33
C GLY A 221 -11.44 -28.59 -10.57
N VAL A 222 -11.22 -27.41 -11.19
CA VAL A 222 -10.38 -27.30 -12.40
C VAL A 222 -9.17 -26.39 -12.12
N GLU A 223 -8.10 -26.60 -12.88
CA GLU A 223 -6.91 -25.78 -12.85
C GLU A 223 -6.63 -25.18 -14.24
N PRO A 224 -6.18 -23.92 -14.31
CA PRO A 224 -5.81 -23.29 -15.58
C PRO A 224 -4.63 -23.98 -16.26
N VAL A 225 -4.75 -24.22 -17.58
CA VAL A 225 -3.71 -24.90 -18.39
C VAL A 225 -2.42 -24.08 -18.46
N ARG A 226 -2.54 -22.74 -18.51
CA ARG A 226 -1.41 -21.83 -18.50
C ARG A 226 -1.71 -20.65 -17.59
N HIS A 227 -0.68 -20.21 -16.88
CA HIS A 227 -0.78 -19.12 -15.95
C HIS A 227 0.46 -18.24 -16.04
N HIS A 228 0.24 -16.96 -16.35
CA HIS A 228 1.27 -15.91 -16.35
C HIS A 228 1.01 -15.00 -15.17
N ALA A 229 1.98 -14.90 -14.25
CA ALA A 229 1.91 -14.03 -13.09
C ALA A 229 2.62 -12.71 -13.40
N CYS A 230 1.94 -11.57 -13.13
CA CYS A 230 2.48 -10.24 -13.34
C CYS A 230 1.92 -9.26 -12.30
N SER A 231 2.78 -8.62 -11.51
CA SER A 231 2.39 -7.64 -10.49
C SER A 231 1.83 -6.33 -11.07
N SER A 232 2.14 -6.02 -12.33
CA SER A 232 1.72 -4.78 -12.98
C SER A 232 0.31 -4.92 -13.57
N LEU A 233 -0.67 -4.27 -12.95
CA LEU A 233 -2.05 -4.24 -13.44
C LEU A 233 -2.17 -3.69 -14.88
N PRO A 234 -1.52 -2.56 -15.27
CA PRO A 234 -1.56 -2.10 -16.65
C PRO A 234 -0.98 -3.11 -17.65
N THR A 235 0.08 -3.83 -17.26
CA THR A 235 0.66 -4.88 -18.11
C THR A 235 -0.31 -6.04 -18.30
N ARG A 236 -1.00 -6.49 -17.25
CA ARG A 236 -2.02 -7.54 -17.37
C ARG A 236 -3.14 -7.15 -18.33
N ILE A 237 -3.67 -5.92 -18.20
CA ILE A 237 -4.68 -5.36 -19.10
C ILE A 237 -4.17 -5.35 -20.56
N ARG A 238 -2.93 -4.91 -20.77
CA ARG A 238 -2.33 -4.88 -22.10
C ARG A 238 -2.15 -6.26 -22.71
N LEU A 239 -1.71 -7.25 -21.92
CA LEU A 239 -1.54 -8.62 -22.41
C LEU A 239 -2.90 -9.22 -22.82
N ALA A 240 -3.95 -9.00 -22.02
CA ALA A 240 -5.30 -9.43 -22.36
C ALA A 240 -5.82 -8.76 -23.65
N ALA A 241 -5.61 -7.44 -23.80
CA ALA A 241 -6.00 -6.71 -25.01
C ALA A 241 -5.30 -7.21 -26.28
N LEU A 242 -4.10 -7.76 -26.16
CA LEU A 242 -3.35 -8.38 -27.24
C LEU A 242 -3.77 -9.83 -27.52
N GLY A 243 -4.80 -10.36 -26.83
CA GLY A 243 -5.26 -11.74 -26.99
C GLY A 243 -4.32 -12.80 -26.41
N LEU A 244 -3.37 -12.43 -25.53
CA LEU A 244 -2.39 -13.34 -24.94
C LEU A 244 -2.92 -14.10 -23.72
N GLY A 245 -4.19 -13.91 -23.39
CA GLY A 245 -4.90 -14.59 -22.32
C GLY A 245 -6.04 -13.76 -21.75
N VAL A 246 -6.68 -14.28 -20.70
CA VAL A 246 -7.72 -13.59 -19.93
C VAL A 246 -7.12 -12.96 -18.68
N ALA A 247 -7.50 -11.72 -18.38
CA ALA A 247 -7.09 -11.02 -17.16
C ALA A 247 -8.29 -10.75 -16.24
N MET A 248 -8.07 -10.83 -14.94
CA MET A 248 -9.08 -10.44 -13.94
C MET A 248 -8.82 -9.01 -13.46
N ALA A 249 -9.81 -8.15 -13.64
CA ALA A 249 -9.79 -6.77 -13.13
C ALA A 249 -11.22 -6.20 -13.05
N PRO A 250 -11.43 -5.11 -12.28
CA PRO A 250 -12.66 -4.35 -12.38
C PRO A 250 -12.79 -3.70 -13.77
N ALA A 251 -14.02 -3.64 -14.29
CA ALA A 251 -14.28 -2.95 -15.57
C ALA A 251 -13.83 -1.48 -15.57
N SER A 252 -13.87 -0.82 -14.42
CA SER A 252 -13.42 0.56 -14.25
C SER A 252 -11.94 0.80 -14.54
N VAL A 253 -11.11 -0.22 -14.42
CA VAL A 253 -9.67 -0.15 -14.72
C VAL A 253 -9.42 -0.17 -16.24
N ALA A 254 -10.28 -0.83 -17.00
CA ALA A 254 -10.15 -1.04 -18.45
C ALA A 254 -11.18 -0.22 -19.27
N ARG A 255 -11.70 0.89 -18.73
CA ARG A 255 -12.74 1.69 -19.38
C ARG A 255 -12.38 2.11 -20.80
N ARG A 256 -11.14 2.52 -20.99
CA ARG A 256 -10.65 2.96 -22.29
C ARG A 256 -10.63 1.82 -23.30
N GLU A 257 -10.03 0.69 -22.92
CA GLU A 257 -9.90 -0.50 -23.75
C GLU A 257 -11.28 -1.10 -24.09
N LEU A 258 -12.21 -1.07 -23.13
CA LEU A 258 -13.59 -1.49 -23.34
C LEU A 258 -14.33 -0.55 -24.31
N ALA A 259 -14.16 0.77 -24.17
CA ALA A 259 -14.76 1.75 -25.09
C ALA A 259 -14.18 1.70 -26.49
N GLU A 260 -12.89 1.42 -26.64
CA GLU A 260 -12.19 1.24 -27.91
C GLU A 260 -12.44 -0.14 -28.53
N GLY A 261 -13.06 -1.08 -27.79
CA GLY A 261 -13.30 -2.46 -28.25
C GLY A 261 -12.05 -3.35 -28.28
N SER A 262 -10.92 -2.88 -27.72
CA SER A 262 -9.70 -3.69 -27.62
C SER A 262 -9.74 -4.70 -26.46
N LEU A 263 -10.71 -4.57 -25.55
CA LEU A 263 -11.10 -5.55 -24.55
C LEU A 263 -12.62 -5.75 -24.56
N VAL A 264 -13.04 -6.91 -24.15
CA VAL A 264 -14.45 -7.25 -23.86
C VAL A 264 -14.57 -7.85 -22.47
N LEU A 265 -15.72 -7.56 -21.81
CA LEU A 265 -16.12 -8.23 -20.59
C LEU A 265 -16.64 -9.62 -20.92
N LEU A 266 -16.15 -10.62 -20.21
CA LEU A 266 -16.62 -11.99 -20.35
C LEU A 266 -17.77 -12.24 -19.36
N PRO A 267 -18.98 -12.56 -19.83
CA PRO A 267 -20.05 -13.00 -18.95
C PRO A 267 -19.66 -14.35 -18.34
N THR A 268 -19.78 -14.49 -17.02
CA THR A 268 -19.36 -15.72 -16.34
C THR A 268 -20.45 -16.29 -15.43
N ASN A 269 -20.46 -17.61 -15.32
CA ASN A 269 -21.29 -18.34 -14.39
C ASN A 269 -20.47 -19.49 -13.75
N PRO A 270 -20.23 -19.49 -12.42
CA PRO A 270 -20.71 -18.48 -11.46
C PRO A 270 -20.03 -17.11 -11.68
N PRO A 271 -20.65 -16.01 -11.19
CA PRO A 271 -20.01 -14.70 -11.23
C PRO A 271 -18.75 -14.68 -10.35
N LEU A 272 -17.81 -13.79 -10.67
CA LEU A 272 -16.66 -13.55 -9.80
C LEU A 272 -17.09 -12.93 -8.48
N PRO A 273 -16.54 -13.37 -7.35
CA PRO A 273 -16.72 -12.65 -6.09
C PRO A 273 -16.06 -11.28 -6.17
N GLY A 274 -16.63 -10.33 -5.45
CA GLY A 274 -16.01 -9.02 -5.31
C GLY A 274 -14.78 -9.06 -4.41
N LEU A 275 -13.87 -8.12 -4.62
CA LEU A 275 -12.70 -7.93 -3.77
C LEU A 275 -12.98 -6.87 -2.71
N GLY A 276 -12.99 -7.26 -1.44
CA GLY A 276 -13.15 -6.33 -0.30
C GLY A 276 -11.91 -5.45 -0.10
N TYR A 277 -12.15 -4.21 0.33
CA TYR A 277 -11.10 -3.26 0.67
C TYR A 277 -11.33 -2.63 2.04
N VAL A 278 -10.24 -2.27 2.68
CA VAL A 278 -10.21 -1.56 3.95
C VAL A 278 -9.36 -0.30 3.86
N LEU A 279 -9.69 0.71 4.66
CA LEU A 279 -8.84 1.83 4.97
C LEU A 279 -8.20 1.58 6.34
N ALA A 280 -6.89 1.50 6.36
CA ALA A 280 -6.10 1.37 7.56
C ALA A 280 -5.43 2.71 7.88
N VAL A 281 -5.64 3.25 9.08
CA VAL A 281 -5.14 4.56 9.51
C VAL A 281 -4.27 4.36 10.74
N ALA A 282 -3.00 4.75 10.64
CA ALA A 282 -2.05 4.71 11.75
C ALA A 282 -2.23 5.90 12.69
N GLY A 283 -2.01 5.66 14.00
CA GLY A 283 -2.15 6.69 15.04
C GLY A 283 -3.61 6.91 15.47
N GLU A 284 -3.83 6.95 16.78
CA GLU A 284 -5.15 7.18 17.35
C GLU A 284 -5.07 8.25 18.46
N PRO A 285 -5.74 9.40 18.25
CA PRO A 285 -6.47 9.87 17.07
C PRO A 285 -5.52 10.26 15.93
N PRO A 286 -5.93 10.18 14.64
CA PRO A 286 -5.10 10.60 13.50
C PRO A 286 -4.87 12.12 13.51
N SER A 287 -3.78 12.59 12.88
CA SER A 287 -3.56 14.03 12.72
C SER A 287 -4.67 14.67 11.84
N PRO A 288 -4.95 15.98 11.97
CA PRO A 288 -5.96 16.65 11.15
C PRO A 288 -5.73 16.47 9.64
N ALA A 289 -4.48 16.44 9.20
CA ALA A 289 -4.15 16.20 7.79
C ALA A 289 -4.46 14.77 7.36
N VAL A 290 -4.12 13.77 8.18
CA VAL A 290 -4.43 12.35 7.92
C VAL A 290 -5.94 12.13 7.92
N ALA A 291 -6.67 12.72 8.88
CA ALA A 291 -8.13 12.64 8.95
C ALA A 291 -8.80 13.24 7.69
N ALA A 292 -8.30 14.38 7.21
CA ALA A 292 -8.80 15.01 5.98
C ALA A 292 -8.57 14.13 4.74
N VAL A 293 -7.37 13.53 4.61
CA VAL A 293 -7.08 12.61 3.49
C VAL A 293 -7.93 11.34 3.59
N ALA A 294 -8.12 10.78 4.79
CA ALA A 294 -8.97 9.62 5.03
C ALA A 294 -10.43 9.90 4.63
N ASP A 295 -10.97 11.08 4.99
CA ASP A 295 -12.33 11.49 4.59
C ASP A 295 -12.45 11.61 3.06
N LEU A 296 -11.48 12.23 2.40
CA LEU A 296 -11.44 12.32 0.95
C LEU A 296 -11.32 10.95 0.28
N ALA A 297 -10.58 10.02 0.87
CA ALA A 297 -10.46 8.65 0.36
C ALA A 297 -11.83 7.92 0.42
N ARG A 298 -12.54 8.00 1.56
CA ARG A 298 -13.91 7.44 1.70
C ARG A 298 -14.86 7.98 0.64
N ARG A 299 -14.89 9.30 0.46
CA ARG A 299 -15.75 9.95 -0.54
C ARG A 299 -15.39 9.57 -1.97
N ALA A 300 -14.09 9.57 -2.31
CA ALA A 300 -13.64 9.22 -3.64
C ALA A 300 -14.02 7.79 -4.03
N MET A 301 -13.98 6.88 -3.05
CA MET A 301 -14.41 5.51 -3.23
C MET A 301 -15.92 5.36 -3.37
N ALA A 302 -16.69 6.00 -2.49
CA ALA A 302 -18.17 5.93 -2.54
C ALA A 302 -18.74 6.41 -3.87
N GLU A 303 -18.00 7.24 -4.59
CA GLU A 303 -18.37 7.77 -5.91
C GLU A 303 -17.85 6.93 -7.09
N GLU A 304 -17.05 5.91 -6.84
CA GLU A 304 -16.53 5.04 -7.91
C GLU A 304 -17.57 3.95 -8.24
N PRO A 305 -18.13 3.92 -9.46
CA PRO A 305 -19.24 3.02 -9.80
C PRO A 305 -18.92 1.52 -9.68
N ALA A 306 -17.64 1.15 -9.73
CA ALA A 306 -17.21 -0.25 -9.59
C ALA A 306 -17.17 -0.72 -8.13
N TRP A 307 -17.37 0.19 -7.17
CA TRP A 307 -17.30 -0.10 -5.74
C TRP A 307 -18.70 -0.15 -5.14
N LEU A 308 -18.95 -1.22 -4.41
CA LEU A 308 -20.20 -1.42 -3.67
C LEU A 308 -19.97 -1.00 -2.22
N ALA A 309 -20.98 -0.36 -1.61
CA ALA A 309 -20.93 -0.02 -0.18
C ALA A 309 -20.71 -1.27 0.69
N PRO A 310 -20.12 -1.14 1.89
CA PRO A 310 -19.99 -2.25 2.82
C PRO A 310 -21.33 -2.94 3.07
N GLY A 311 -21.35 -4.27 2.96
CA GLY A 311 -22.55 -5.09 3.14
C GLY A 311 -23.43 -5.27 1.89
N VAL A 312 -23.12 -4.60 0.78
CA VAL A 312 -23.81 -4.84 -0.51
C VAL A 312 -22.99 -5.87 -1.31
N THR A 313 -23.61 -6.98 -1.69
CA THR A 313 -23.01 -7.99 -2.56
C THR A 313 -23.34 -7.72 -4.02
N SER A 314 -22.52 -8.22 -4.96
CA SER A 314 -22.78 -8.10 -6.40
C SER A 314 -24.16 -8.66 -6.81
N GLU A 315 -24.66 -9.70 -6.11
CA GLU A 315 -25.99 -10.27 -6.33
C GLU A 315 -27.15 -9.29 -6.00
N SER A 316 -26.92 -8.30 -5.13
CA SER A 316 -27.94 -7.30 -4.80
C SER A 316 -28.09 -6.21 -5.88
N VAL A 317 -27.13 -6.04 -6.77
CA VAL A 317 -27.15 -5.02 -7.83
C VAL A 317 -27.92 -5.51 -9.06
N ASP A 318 -27.88 -6.80 -9.36
CA ASP A 318 -28.60 -7.39 -10.50
C ASP A 318 -30.11 -7.46 -10.30
N ARG A 319 -30.61 -7.22 -9.07
CA ARG A 319 -32.05 -7.16 -8.78
C ARG A 319 -32.68 -5.76 -8.94
N VAL A 320 -31.87 -4.75 -9.25
CA VAL A 320 -32.30 -3.33 -9.35
C VAL A 320 -32.21 -2.81 -10.80
N ARG A 321 -31.82 -3.66 -11.76
CA ARG A 321 -31.87 -3.34 -13.21
C ARG A 321 -33.02 -3.99 -13.92
#